data_7f74dd4db46ea50c155328dfd6115a31
#
_entry.id   7f74dd4db46ea50c155328dfd6115a31
#
_cell.length_a   1.000
_cell.length_b   1.000
_cell.length_c   1.000
_cell.angle_alpha   90.00
_cell.angle_beta   90.00
_cell.angle_gamma   90.00
#
_symmetry.space_group_name_H-M   'P 1'
#
loop_
_entity.id
_entity.type
_entity.pdbx_description
1 polymer ?
#
loop_
_entity_poly.entity_id
_entity_poly.type
_entity_poly.pdbx_seq_one_letter_code
_entity_poly.pdbx_strand_id
1 'polypeptide(L)'
;MAADDRNKVTILKLRRQKRQKTPTVMTTAYDYPQARIADGAGVDAILVGDSLGMTTLGYKTTIPVTMDQMISSCEAVAKGAKKAFLIGDMPYMSYQVSDEEAVYNAGRFVKAGMDCVKVEGAMTDRIKAIADSGIMVMSHLGLTPHTRAKLGGYRVQGKTAKQAEIILEQARDLQEAGCSFLLLEGMPRESAEMITEALDIPVYGIGAGDKVDGQLVIFHDLMGLFWEFKSKFVKRYCEAGQIMQSALKQYADEVRNGQFPAEENFYAIKEEELEKLLGGGNWKQEKVIYETDQGFPTNHSATPNTVTTKK
;
A
#
# COMPACT_ATOMS: atom_id res chain seq x y z
N MET A 1 -8.93 21.49 1.13
CA MET A 1 -9.64 20.43 0.39
C MET A 1 -11.11 20.58 0.71
N ALA A 2 -12.00 20.54 -0.31
CA ALA A 2 -13.45 20.54 -0.08
C ALA A 2 -13.85 19.31 0.76
N ALA A 3 -14.86 19.43 1.60
CA ALA A 3 -15.40 18.30 2.36
C ALA A 3 -15.90 17.23 1.37
N ASP A 4 -15.48 15.99 1.58
CA ASP A 4 -15.96 14.84 0.79
C ASP A 4 -17.28 14.34 1.40
N ASP A 5 -18.39 14.73 0.79
CA ASP A 5 -19.74 14.37 1.25
C ASP A 5 -20.18 12.97 0.81
N ARG A 6 -19.30 12.16 0.19
CA ARG A 6 -19.64 10.77 -0.19
C ARG A 6 -19.99 9.93 1.03
N ASN A 7 -20.96 9.05 0.88
CA ASN A 7 -21.21 7.99 1.84
C ASN A 7 -20.13 6.90 1.76
N LYS A 8 -19.88 6.18 2.87
CA LYS A 8 -19.04 4.98 2.91
C LYS A 8 -19.48 4.00 1.82
N VAL A 9 -18.51 3.55 1.03
CA VAL A 9 -18.74 2.50 0.02
C VAL A 9 -18.97 1.17 0.73
N THR A 10 -20.02 0.47 0.31
CA THR A 10 -20.41 -0.84 0.87
C THR A 10 -20.47 -1.89 -0.23
N ILE A 11 -20.53 -3.16 0.16
CA ILE A 11 -20.74 -4.29 -0.76
C ILE A 11 -21.97 -4.08 -1.66
N LEU A 12 -23.04 -3.46 -1.14
CA LEU A 12 -24.24 -3.18 -1.91
C LEU A 12 -23.99 -2.19 -3.06
N LYS A 13 -23.16 -1.15 -2.82
CA LYS A 13 -22.73 -0.22 -3.87
C LYS A 13 -21.89 -0.94 -4.92
N LEU A 14 -20.90 -1.73 -4.52
CA LEU A 14 -20.01 -2.45 -5.45
C LEU A 14 -20.77 -3.45 -6.33
N ARG A 15 -21.70 -4.23 -5.75
CA ARG A 15 -22.60 -5.12 -6.51
C ARG A 15 -23.53 -4.35 -7.45
N ARG A 16 -23.99 -3.17 -7.05
CA ARG A 16 -24.80 -2.30 -7.92
C ARG A 16 -23.97 -1.79 -9.10
N GLN A 17 -22.71 -1.38 -8.88
CA GLN A 17 -21.79 -0.95 -9.95
C GLN A 17 -21.63 -2.04 -11.02
N LYS A 18 -21.40 -3.31 -10.62
CA LYS A 18 -21.38 -4.45 -11.57
C LYS A 18 -22.67 -4.52 -12.41
N ARG A 19 -23.85 -4.55 -11.76
CA ARG A 19 -25.14 -4.61 -12.48
C ARG A 19 -25.37 -3.43 -13.43
N GLN A 20 -24.87 -2.25 -13.07
CA GLN A 20 -24.98 -1.03 -13.88
C GLN A 20 -23.84 -0.87 -14.88
N LYS A 21 -22.90 -1.81 -14.93
CA LYS A 21 -21.67 -1.73 -15.74
C LYS A 21 -20.89 -0.43 -15.52
N THR A 22 -20.91 0.07 -14.28
CA THR A 22 -20.12 1.23 -13.85
C THR A 22 -18.82 0.75 -13.25
N PRO A 23 -17.65 1.06 -13.84
CA PRO A 23 -16.37 0.54 -13.36
C PRO A 23 -16.05 0.97 -11.92
N THR A 24 -15.66 0.02 -11.09
CA THR A 24 -15.13 0.27 -9.75
C THR A 24 -13.66 0.74 -9.86
N VAL A 25 -13.33 1.83 -9.18
CA VAL A 25 -11.95 2.35 -9.13
C VAL A 25 -11.27 1.89 -7.85
N MET A 26 -10.15 1.18 -7.99
CA MET A 26 -9.39 0.64 -6.86
C MET A 26 -7.91 1.01 -6.95
N THR A 27 -7.30 1.22 -5.80
CA THR A 27 -5.84 1.32 -5.66
C THR A 27 -5.39 0.68 -4.35
N THR A 28 -4.08 0.55 -4.16
CA THR A 28 -3.54 0.15 -2.86
C THR A 28 -3.26 1.37 -1.98
N ALA A 29 -3.13 1.16 -0.67
CA ALA A 29 -2.49 2.09 0.26
C ALA A 29 -1.89 1.28 1.41
N TYR A 30 -0.80 1.77 2.00
CA TYR A 30 -0.06 1.04 3.04
C TYR A 30 0.14 1.85 4.31
N ASP A 31 -0.20 3.14 4.28
CA ASP A 31 -0.07 4.06 5.39
C ASP A 31 -1.22 5.09 5.44
N TYR A 32 -1.24 5.88 6.50
CA TYR A 32 -2.26 6.91 6.73
C TYR A 32 -2.28 8.02 5.65
N PRO A 33 -1.15 8.62 5.22
CA PRO A 33 -1.14 9.64 4.17
C PRO A 33 -1.64 9.11 2.81
N GLN A 34 -1.19 7.92 2.39
CA GLN A 34 -1.64 7.30 1.13
C GLN A 34 -3.14 7.03 1.17
N ALA A 35 -3.64 6.50 2.29
CA ALA A 35 -5.06 6.24 2.49
C ALA A 35 -5.89 7.52 2.37
N ARG A 36 -5.45 8.61 2.99
CA ARG A 36 -6.10 9.92 2.88
C ARG A 36 -6.11 10.47 1.45
N ILE A 37 -5.01 10.31 0.73
CA ILE A 37 -4.89 10.75 -0.67
C ILE A 37 -5.86 9.92 -1.54
N ALA A 38 -5.84 8.60 -1.42
CA ALA A 38 -6.69 7.71 -2.22
C ALA A 38 -8.18 7.94 -1.91
N ASP A 39 -8.56 7.99 -0.64
CA ASP A 39 -9.93 8.25 -0.22
C ASP A 39 -10.42 9.62 -0.69
N GLY A 40 -9.60 10.66 -0.50
CA GLY A 40 -9.89 12.03 -0.97
C GLY A 40 -9.94 12.17 -2.50
N ALA A 41 -9.26 11.31 -3.24
CA ALA A 41 -9.34 11.24 -4.70
C ALA A 41 -10.62 10.55 -5.21
N GLY A 42 -11.41 9.96 -4.33
CA GLY A 42 -12.70 9.38 -4.70
C GLY A 42 -12.65 7.93 -5.16
N VAL A 43 -11.59 7.17 -4.87
CA VAL A 43 -11.58 5.74 -5.19
C VAL A 43 -12.67 4.99 -4.43
N ASP A 44 -13.22 3.94 -5.04
CA ASP A 44 -14.30 3.15 -4.45
C ASP A 44 -13.77 2.15 -3.41
N ALA A 45 -12.61 1.55 -3.65
CA ALA A 45 -12.01 0.59 -2.74
C ALA A 45 -10.50 0.75 -2.63
N ILE A 46 -9.96 0.42 -1.46
CA ILE A 46 -8.52 0.43 -1.16
C ILE A 46 -8.12 -0.98 -0.71
N LEU A 47 -7.13 -1.54 -1.37
CA LEU A 47 -6.48 -2.78 -0.96
C LEU A 47 -5.21 -2.46 -0.15
N VAL A 48 -5.14 -2.96 1.07
CA VAL A 48 -3.87 -3.04 1.80
C VAL A 48 -3.22 -4.34 1.38
N GLY A 49 -2.44 -4.28 0.28
CA GLY A 49 -1.84 -5.45 -0.37
C GLY A 49 -0.51 -5.86 0.25
N ASP A 50 -0.18 -7.14 0.22
CA ASP A 50 1.15 -7.64 0.61
C ASP A 50 2.28 -7.15 -0.32
N SER A 51 1.92 -6.53 -1.45
CA SER A 51 2.81 -5.74 -2.30
C SER A 51 3.56 -4.63 -1.54
N LEU A 52 3.08 -4.24 -0.34
CA LEU A 52 3.83 -3.37 0.58
C LEU A 52 5.24 -3.90 0.86
N GLY A 53 5.41 -5.22 0.87
CA GLY A 53 6.71 -5.85 1.04
C GLY A 53 7.72 -5.37 0.02
N MET A 54 7.31 -5.27 -1.23
CA MET A 54 8.19 -4.84 -2.33
C MET A 54 8.30 -3.31 -2.42
N THR A 55 7.17 -2.62 -2.33
CA THR A 55 7.10 -1.17 -2.62
C THR A 55 7.45 -0.27 -1.44
N THR A 56 7.29 -0.77 -0.22
CA THR A 56 7.48 0.01 1.02
C THR A 56 8.61 -0.55 1.89
N LEU A 57 8.71 -1.89 1.98
CA LEU A 57 9.71 -2.54 2.86
C LEU A 57 10.98 -2.97 2.12
N GLY A 58 11.03 -2.84 0.78
CA GLY A 58 12.20 -3.16 -0.03
C GLY A 58 12.49 -4.66 -0.17
N TYR A 59 11.51 -5.53 0.10
CA TYR A 59 11.66 -6.96 -0.11
C TYR A 59 11.67 -7.29 -1.62
N LYS A 60 12.39 -8.35 -1.99
CA LYS A 60 12.41 -8.81 -3.39
C LYS A 60 11.10 -9.46 -3.85
N THR A 61 10.23 -9.83 -2.92
CA THR A 61 8.95 -10.51 -3.15
C THR A 61 7.99 -10.24 -2.00
N THR A 62 6.71 -10.61 -2.15
CA THR A 62 5.70 -10.49 -1.10
C THR A 62 5.82 -11.56 0.00
N ILE A 63 6.50 -12.68 -0.27
CA ILE A 63 6.58 -13.84 0.63
C ILE A 63 7.04 -13.53 2.07
N PRO A 64 8.02 -12.63 2.31
CA PRO A 64 8.49 -12.36 3.68
C PRO A 64 7.53 -11.50 4.51
N VAL A 65 6.46 -10.97 3.93
CA VAL A 65 5.51 -10.10 4.64
C VAL A 65 4.82 -10.87 5.76
N THR A 66 4.84 -10.30 6.97
CA THR A 66 4.24 -10.91 8.15
C THR A 66 2.82 -10.42 8.41
N MET A 67 2.05 -11.19 9.18
CA MET A 67 0.72 -10.77 9.66
C MET A 67 0.77 -9.43 10.41
N ASP A 68 1.78 -9.21 11.25
CA ASP A 68 1.86 -8.00 12.07
C ASP A 68 2.17 -6.75 11.22
N GLN A 69 2.99 -6.88 10.17
CA GLN A 69 3.20 -5.81 9.19
C GLN A 69 1.90 -5.46 8.47
N MET A 70 1.13 -6.48 8.04
CA MET A 70 -0.16 -6.25 7.39
C MET A 70 -1.18 -5.59 8.32
N ILE A 71 -1.32 -6.07 9.54
CA ILE A 71 -2.25 -5.51 10.53
C ILE A 71 -1.89 -4.05 10.85
N SER A 72 -0.62 -3.75 11.09
CA SER A 72 -0.16 -2.38 11.34
C SER A 72 -0.52 -1.42 10.19
N SER A 73 -0.30 -1.85 8.94
CA SER A 73 -0.68 -1.07 7.76
C SER A 73 -2.20 -0.92 7.62
N CYS A 74 -2.97 -1.99 7.89
CA CYS A 74 -4.43 -1.94 7.87
C CYS A 74 -4.99 -0.93 8.88
N GLU A 75 -4.48 -0.92 10.10
CA GLU A 75 -4.87 0.06 11.12
C GLU A 75 -4.58 1.51 10.70
N ALA A 76 -3.43 1.75 10.08
CA ALA A 76 -3.06 3.06 9.56
C ALA A 76 -3.99 3.49 8.42
N VAL A 77 -4.28 2.59 7.47
CA VAL A 77 -5.18 2.85 6.34
C VAL A 77 -6.61 3.07 6.82
N ALA A 78 -7.12 2.28 7.76
CA ALA A 78 -8.47 2.46 8.33
C ALA A 78 -8.65 3.81 9.05
N LYS A 79 -7.57 4.35 9.63
CA LYS A 79 -7.57 5.71 10.20
C LYS A 79 -7.62 6.78 9.11
N GLY A 80 -6.98 6.56 7.98
CA GLY A 80 -6.85 7.52 6.87
C GLY A 80 -8.06 7.55 5.93
N ALA A 81 -8.60 6.39 5.57
CA ALA A 81 -9.72 6.24 4.64
C ALA A 81 -11.04 6.01 5.38
N LYS A 82 -12.04 6.84 5.10
CA LYS A 82 -13.34 6.82 5.77
C LYS A 82 -14.50 6.46 4.83
N LYS A 83 -14.30 6.60 3.54
CA LYS A 83 -15.33 6.46 2.51
C LYS A 83 -15.12 5.22 1.64
N ALA A 84 -13.88 4.91 1.25
CA ALA A 84 -13.56 3.75 0.44
C ALA A 84 -13.84 2.43 1.18
N PHE A 85 -14.23 1.38 0.44
CA PHE A 85 -14.32 0.01 0.94
C PHE A 85 -12.91 -0.54 1.17
N LEU A 86 -12.62 -1.11 2.33
CA LEU A 86 -11.28 -1.51 2.74
C LEU A 86 -11.09 -3.02 2.67
N ILE A 87 -10.04 -3.44 1.99
CA ILE A 87 -9.70 -4.86 1.78
C ILE A 87 -8.30 -5.09 2.34
N GLY A 88 -8.14 -6.07 3.23
CA GLY A 88 -6.85 -6.47 3.79
C GLY A 88 -6.36 -7.77 3.14
N ASP A 89 -5.13 -7.77 2.65
CA ASP A 89 -4.51 -8.92 2.00
C ASP A 89 -3.88 -9.85 3.01
N MET A 90 -4.33 -11.08 3.08
CA MET A 90 -3.76 -12.09 3.98
C MET A 90 -2.41 -12.56 3.44
N PRO A 91 -1.29 -12.34 4.17
CA PRO A 91 0.04 -12.67 3.68
C PRO A 91 0.27 -14.17 3.59
N TYR A 92 1.33 -14.56 2.88
CA TYR A 92 1.70 -15.96 2.70
C TYR A 92 1.82 -16.70 4.04
N MET A 93 1.28 -17.91 4.11
CA MET A 93 1.20 -18.78 5.30
C MET A 93 0.27 -18.31 6.42
N SER A 94 -0.55 -17.30 6.21
CA SER A 94 -1.55 -16.86 7.20
C SER A 94 -2.91 -17.56 7.06
N TYR A 95 -3.12 -18.31 5.98
CA TYR A 95 -4.38 -19.01 5.69
C TYR A 95 -4.19 -20.40 5.08
N GLN A 96 -2.96 -20.78 4.71
CA GLN A 96 -2.71 -22.06 4.02
C GLN A 96 -2.71 -23.26 4.99
N VAL A 97 -2.43 -23.04 6.26
CA VAL A 97 -2.19 -24.12 7.24
C VAL A 97 -3.48 -24.84 7.62
N SER A 98 -4.50 -24.12 8.07
CA SER A 98 -5.80 -24.70 8.44
C SER A 98 -6.95 -23.67 8.29
N ASP A 99 -8.20 -24.16 8.39
CA ASP A 99 -9.39 -23.30 8.37
C ASP A 99 -9.46 -22.42 9.62
N GLU A 100 -9.13 -22.98 10.78
CA GLU A 100 -9.13 -22.27 12.06
C GLU A 100 -8.14 -21.10 12.02
N GLU A 101 -6.93 -21.33 11.51
CA GLU A 101 -5.92 -20.28 11.40
C GLU A 101 -6.34 -19.20 10.38
N ALA A 102 -6.91 -19.61 9.25
CA ALA A 102 -7.44 -18.69 8.24
C ALA A 102 -8.54 -17.77 8.81
N VAL A 103 -9.51 -18.35 9.52
CA VAL A 103 -10.59 -17.59 10.18
C VAL A 103 -10.05 -16.69 11.28
N TYR A 104 -9.14 -17.18 12.12
CA TYR A 104 -8.51 -16.38 13.18
C TYR A 104 -7.78 -15.16 12.62
N ASN A 105 -6.94 -15.38 11.59
CA ASN A 105 -6.17 -14.31 10.95
C ASN A 105 -7.09 -13.34 10.18
N ALA A 106 -8.12 -13.81 9.48
CA ALA A 106 -9.13 -12.97 8.85
C ALA A 106 -9.83 -12.05 9.88
N GLY A 107 -10.15 -12.59 11.06
CA GLY A 107 -10.71 -11.84 12.17
C GLY A 107 -9.80 -10.70 12.68
N ARG A 108 -8.47 -10.88 12.62
CA ARG A 108 -7.51 -9.80 12.95
C ARG A 108 -7.62 -8.61 11.99
N PHE A 109 -7.81 -8.86 10.69
CA PHE A 109 -8.03 -7.80 9.69
C PHE A 109 -9.33 -7.03 9.93
N VAL A 110 -10.41 -7.73 10.25
CA VAL A 110 -11.68 -7.07 10.60
C VAL A 110 -11.52 -6.19 11.83
N LYS A 111 -10.83 -6.66 12.87
CA LYS A 111 -10.51 -5.85 14.07
C LYS A 111 -9.62 -4.65 13.75
N ALA A 112 -8.75 -4.75 12.74
CA ALA A 112 -7.94 -3.63 12.25
C ALA A 112 -8.74 -2.64 11.38
N GLY A 113 -10.03 -2.87 11.16
CA GLY A 113 -10.95 -1.97 10.46
C GLY A 113 -11.15 -2.28 8.96
N MET A 114 -10.78 -3.49 8.52
CA MET A 114 -11.04 -3.93 7.14
C MET A 114 -12.47 -4.41 6.97
N ASP A 115 -13.10 -4.07 5.83
CA ASP A 115 -14.43 -4.54 5.46
C ASP A 115 -14.41 -5.95 4.86
N CYS A 116 -13.26 -6.38 4.30
CA CYS A 116 -13.08 -7.63 3.57
C CYS A 116 -11.62 -8.09 3.69
N VAL A 117 -11.37 -9.39 3.57
CA VAL A 117 -10.02 -9.94 3.44
C VAL A 117 -9.76 -10.47 2.04
N LYS A 118 -8.50 -10.53 1.60
CA LYS A 118 -8.11 -11.16 0.32
C LYS A 118 -7.30 -12.43 0.60
N VAL A 119 -7.61 -13.48 -0.15
CA VAL A 119 -6.93 -14.78 -0.16
C VAL A 119 -6.49 -15.10 -1.57
N GLU A 120 -5.26 -15.56 -1.77
CA GLU A 120 -4.70 -15.84 -3.08
C GLU A 120 -4.84 -17.32 -3.45
N GLY A 121 -5.30 -17.59 -4.67
CA GLY A 121 -5.48 -18.93 -5.24
C GLY A 121 -6.89 -19.49 -5.10
N ALA A 122 -7.11 -20.64 -5.74
CA ALA A 122 -8.38 -21.37 -5.73
C ALA A 122 -8.55 -22.21 -4.45
N MET A 123 -8.55 -21.55 -3.29
CA MET A 123 -8.61 -22.21 -1.98
C MET A 123 -10.05 -22.23 -1.45
N THR A 124 -10.91 -23.02 -2.10
CA THR A 124 -12.36 -23.09 -1.82
C THR A 124 -12.69 -23.37 -0.37
N ASP A 125 -11.97 -24.30 0.30
CA ASP A 125 -12.20 -24.64 1.71
C ASP A 125 -11.92 -23.42 2.61
N ARG A 126 -10.81 -22.70 2.38
CA ARG A 126 -10.44 -21.51 3.13
C ARG A 126 -11.42 -20.36 2.91
N ILE A 127 -11.85 -20.17 1.66
CA ILE A 127 -12.87 -19.17 1.30
C ILE A 127 -14.18 -19.50 2.03
N LYS A 128 -14.61 -20.78 1.99
CA LYS A 128 -15.83 -21.22 2.68
C LYS A 128 -15.75 -21.01 4.18
N ALA A 129 -14.66 -21.41 4.82
CA ALA A 129 -14.47 -21.26 6.27
C ALA A 129 -14.52 -19.77 6.71
N ILE A 130 -13.85 -18.90 5.96
CA ILE A 130 -13.87 -17.44 6.22
C ILE A 130 -15.27 -16.87 6.00
N ALA A 131 -15.94 -17.22 4.89
CA ALA A 131 -17.28 -16.72 4.57
C ALA A 131 -18.31 -17.20 5.60
N ASP A 132 -18.28 -18.47 6.00
CA ASP A 132 -19.16 -19.05 7.01
C ASP A 132 -19.00 -18.39 8.40
N SER A 133 -17.81 -17.83 8.67
CA SER A 133 -17.55 -17.05 9.90
C SER A 133 -18.17 -15.63 9.86
N GLY A 134 -18.80 -15.24 8.75
CA GLY A 134 -19.41 -13.92 8.55
C GLY A 134 -18.44 -12.85 8.02
N ILE A 135 -17.24 -13.22 7.61
CA ILE A 135 -16.23 -12.29 7.07
C ILE A 135 -16.29 -12.29 5.54
N MET A 136 -16.40 -11.11 4.92
CA MET A 136 -16.32 -11.00 3.46
C MET A 136 -14.93 -11.36 2.99
N VAL A 137 -14.85 -12.12 1.89
CA VAL A 137 -13.58 -12.57 1.33
C VAL A 137 -13.53 -12.33 -0.18
N MET A 138 -12.38 -11.85 -0.63
CA MET A 138 -11.99 -11.71 -2.04
C MET A 138 -11.00 -12.83 -2.36
N SER A 139 -11.20 -13.55 -3.45
CA SER A 139 -10.18 -14.44 -3.98
C SER A 139 -9.38 -13.80 -5.11
N HIS A 140 -8.22 -14.36 -5.41
CA HIS A 140 -7.28 -13.86 -6.42
C HIS A 140 -6.82 -15.00 -7.32
N LEU A 141 -7.11 -14.92 -8.61
CA LEU A 141 -6.74 -15.88 -9.64
C LEU A 141 -5.90 -15.23 -10.76
N GLY A 142 -5.36 -16.08 -11.64
CA GLY A 142 -4.45 -15.68 -12.69
C GLY A 142 -2.99 -15.76 -12.23
N LEU A 143 -2.25 -14.68 -12.35
CA LEU A 143 -0.92 -14.58 -11.75
C LEU A 143 -1.06 -14.47 -10.23
N THR A 144 -0.51 -15.44 -9.53
CA THR A 144 -0.56 -15.55 -8.07
C THR A 144 0.86 -15.43 -7.52
N PRO A 145 1.26 -14.23 -6.98
CA PRO A 145 2.61 -13.98 -6.47
C PRO A 145 3.09 -14.98 -5.41
N HIS A 146 2.22 -15.46 -4.53
CA HIS A 146 2.56 -16.47 -3.51
C HIS A 146 3.02 -17.78 -4.12
N THR A 147 2.46 -18.15 -5.27
CA THR A 147 2.78 -19.40 -5.97
C THR A 147 3.68 -19.22 -7.18
N ARG A 148 4.34 -18.06 -7.31
CA ARG A 148 5.19 -17.71 -8.45
C ARG A 148 6.23 -18.77 -8.82
N ALA A 149 6.76 -19.48 -7.82
CA ALA A 149 7.72 -20.56 -8.07
C ALA A 149 7.08 -21.70 -8.87
N LYS A 150 5.83 -22.09 -8.54
CA LYS A 150 5.03 -23.07 -9.28
C LYS A 150 4.69 -22.59 -10.69
N LEU A 151 4.47 -21.28 -10.88
CA LEU A 151 4.16 -20.67 -12.18
C LEU A 151 5.41 -20.42 -13.06
N GLY A 152 6.62 -20.66 -12.52
CA GLY A 152 7.88 -20.38 -13.23
C GLY A 152 8.18 -18.88 -13.38
N GLY A 153 7.76 -18.06 -12.41
CA GLY A 153 7.97 -16.60 -12.36
C GLY A 153 6.68 -15.79 -12.57
N TYR A 154 6.81 -14.49 -12.75
CA TYR A 154 5.70 -13.58 -13.04
C TYR A 154 5.27 -13.71 -14.50
N ARG A 155 4.40 -14.64 -14.80
CA ARG A 155 3.93 -14.95 -16.17
C ARG A 155 2.41 -14.77 -16.28
N VAL A 156 1.99 -14.18 -17.40
CA VAL A 156 0.57 -14.06 -17.77
C VAL A 156 -0.07 -15.46 -17.83
N GLN A 157 -1.19 -15.63 -17.13
CA GLN A 157 -1.97 -16.87 -17.04
C GLN A 157 -3.19 -16.83 -17.93
N GLY A 158 -3.80 -18.00 -18.24
CA GLY A 158 -5.01 -18.05 -19.05
C GLY A 158 -4.82 -17.75 -20.55
N LYS A 159 -3.62 -17.99 -21.10
CA LYS A 159 -3.28 -17.71 -22.50
C LYS A 159 -3.84 -18.69 -23.51
N THR A 160 -4.28 -19.86 -23.09
CA THR A 160 -4.89 -20.88 -23.95
C THR A 160 -6.32 -21.13 -23.50
N ALA A 161 -7.17 -21.58 -24.42
CA ALA A 161 -8.57 -21.93 -24.10
C ALA A 161 -8.64 -22.87 -22.88
N LYS A 162 -7.85 -23.93 -22.88
CA LYS A 162 -7.81 -24.88 -21.76
C LYS A 162 -7.42 -24.22 -20.43
N GLN A 163 -6.44 -23.31 -20.41
CA GLN A 163 -6.08 -22.59 -19.20
C GLN A 163 -7.18 -21.64 -18.75
N ALA A 164 -7.83 -20.95 -19.67
CA ALA A 164 -8.94 -20.04 -19.38
C ALA A 164 -10.13 -20.80 -18.80
N GLU A 165 -10.48 -21.97 -19.36
CA GLU A 165 -11.53 -22.86 -18.85
C GLU A 165 -11.25 -23.33 -17.41
N ILE A 166 -10.03 -23.76 -17.11
CA ILE A 166 -9.63 -24.15 -15.75
C ILE A 166 -9.80 -23.00 -14.76
N ILE A 167 -9.38 -21.78 -15.14
CA ILE A 167 -9.53 -20.61 -14.26
C ILE A 167 -11.01 -20.23 -14.10
N LEU A 168 -11.82 -20.40 -15.13
CA LEU A 168 -13.27 -20.17 -15.05
C LEU A 168 -13.95 -21.16 -14.09
N GLU A 169 -13.61 -22.45 -14.15
CA GLU A 169 -14.11 -23.46 -13.20
C GLU A 169 -13.72 -23.08 -11.77
N GLN A 170 -12.45 -22.77 -11.53
CA GLN A 170 -11.98 -22.29 -10.22
C GLN A 170 -12.73 -21.07 -9.73
N ALA A 171 -13.03 -20.12 -10.62
CA ALA A 171 -13.77 -18.91 -10.28
C ALA A 171 -15.22 -19.19 -9.87
N ARG A 172 -15.87 -20.15 -10.52
CA ARG A 172 -17.22 -20.63 -10.14
C ARG A 172 -17.21 -21.32 -8.79
N ASP A 173 -16.27 -22.24 -8.57
CA ASP A 173 -16.12 -22.96 -7.30
C ASP A 173 -15.91 -21.97 -6.13
N LEU A 174 -15.10 -20.91 -6.35
CA LEU A 174 -14.89 -19.87 -5.36
C LEU A 174 -16.16 -19.05 -5.09
N GLN A 175 -16.94 -18.72 -6.11
CA GLN A 175 -18.22 -18.04 -5.92
C GLN A 175 -19.18 -18.92 -5.13
N GLU A 176 -19.29 -20.22 -5.44
CA GLU A 176 -20.12 -21.19 -4.70
C GLU A 176 -19.65 -21.37 -3.26
N ALA A 177 -18.35 -21.30 -3.01
CA ALA A 177 -17.77 -21.33 -1.67
C ALA A 177 -18.06 -20.05 -0.83
N GLY A 178 -18.70 -19.01 -1.41
CA GLY A 178 -19.08 -17.79 -0.70
C GLY A 178 -18.15 -16.61 -0.90
N CYS A 179 -17.24 -16.67 -1.88
CA CYS A 179 -16.41 -15.54 -2.27
C CYS A 179 -17.27 -14.32 -2.62
N SER A 180 -16.93 -13.15 -2.08
CA SER A 180 -17.69 -11.91 -2.29
C SER A 180 -17.22 -11.12 -3.51
N PHE A 181 -15.94 -11.29 -3.89
CA PHE A 181 -15.25 -10.62 -4.99
C PHE A 181 -14.18 -11.52 -5.59
N LEU A 182 -13.87 -11.34 -6.86
CA LEU A 182 -12.74 -11.97 -7.52
C LEU A 182 -11.78 -10.92 -8.05
N LEU A 183 -10.48 -11.07 -7.79
CA LEU A 183 -9.40 -10.33 -8.45
C LEU A 183 -8.75 -11.23 -9.49
N LEU A 184 -8.59 -10.72 -10.72
CA LEU A 184 -7.85 -11.35 -11.81
C LEU A 184 -6.58 -10.58 -12.07
N GLU A 185 -5.42 -11.25 -12.01
CA GLU A 185 -4.13 -10.62 -12.27
C GLU A 185 -3.42 -11.23 -13.48
N GLY A 186 -2.83 -10.35 -14.32
CA GLY A 186 -1.94 -10.76 -15.38
C GLY A 186 -2.55 -11.78 -16.34
N MET A 187 -3.72 -11.49 -16.88
CA MET A 187 -4.48 -12.36 -17.78
C MET A 187 -4.78 -11.67 -19.12
N PRO A 188 -4.98 -12.43 -20.23
CA PRO A 188 -5.57 -11.89 -21.44
C PRO A 188 -6.96 -11.31 -21.19
N ARG A 189 -7.27 -10.21 -21.86
CA ARG A 189 -8.54 -9.51 -21.78
C ARG A 189 -9.73 -10.43 -22.04
N GLU A 190 -9.64 -11.28 -23.05
CA GLU A 190 -10.70 -12.19 -23.50
C GLU A 190 -11.01 -13.26 -22.43
N SER A 191 -9.97 -13.79 -21.79
CA SER A 191 -10.14 -14.75 -20.69
C SER A 191 -10.75 -14.10 -19.46
N ALA A 192 -10.36 -12.86 -19.15
CA ALA A 192 -10.94 -12.10 -18.04
C ALA A 192 -12.40 -11.71 -18.32
N GLU A 193 -12.76 -11.32 -19.56
CA GLU A 193 -14.13 -11.04 -20.00
C GLU A 193 -15.04 -12.25 -19.79
N MET A 194 -14.63 -13.42 -20.29
CA MET A 194 -15.37 -14.67 -20.12
C MET A 194 -15.66 -14.99 -18.65
N ILE A 195 -14.67 -14.83 -17.77
CA ILE A 195 -14.84 -15.07 -16.33
C ILE A 195 -15.77 -14.03 -15.71
N THR A 196 -15.62 -12.76 -16.08
CA THR A 196 -16.42 -11.65 -15.54
C THR A 196 -17.90 -11.80 -15.89
N GLU A 197 -18.20 -12.26 -17.10
CA GLU A 197 -19.58 -12.49 -17.57
C GLU A 197 -20.22 -13.73 -16.94
N ALA A 198 -19.42 -14.72 -16.55
CA ALA A 198 -19.89 -15.97 -15.98
C ALA A 198 -20.18 -15.90 -14.47
N LEU A 199 -19.80 -14.82 -13.78
CA LEU A 199 -19.94 -14.69 -12.32
C LEU A 199 -20.94 -13.59 -11.95
N ASP A 200 -21.69 -13.83 -10.86
CA ASP A 200 -22.61 -12.85 -10.26
C ASP A 200 -21.88 -11.85 -9.35
N ILE A 201 -20.77 -12.28 -8.74
CA ILE A 201 -19.94 -11.43 -7.88
C ILE A 201 -19.09 -10.44 -8.70
N PRO A 202 -18.75 -9.25 -8.16
CA PRO A 202 -17.85 -8.33 -8.84
C PRO A 202 -16.48 -8.93 -9.11
N VAL A 203 -15.98 -8.74 -10.34
CA VAL A 203 -14.67 -9.20 -10.81
C VAL A 203 -13.80 -7.99 -11.12
N TYR A 204 -12.68 -7.86 -10.44
CA TYR A 204 -11.74 -6.76 -10.62
C TYR A 204 -10.47 -7.24 -11.32
N GLY A 205 -9.78 -6.33 -12.00
CA GLY A 205 -8.57 -6.67 -12.75
C GLY A 205 -7.36 -5.83 -12.36
N ILE A 206 -6.20 -6.47 -12.32
CA ILE A 206 -4.89 -5.85 -12.32
C ILE A 206 -4.08 -6.46 -13.48
N GLY A 207 -3.93 -5.72 -14.57
CA GLY A 207 -3.32 -6.27 -15.79
C GLY A 207 -4.13 -7.38 -16.45
N ALA A 208 -5.48 -7.33 -16.34
CA ALA A 208 -6.42 -8.29 -16.92
C ALA A 208 -7.32 -7.67 -18.01
N GLY A 209 -6.92 -6.54 -18.56
CA GLY A 209 -7.68 -5.84 -19.60
C GLY A 209 -8.81 -4.97 -19.03
N ASP A 210 -9.67 -4.46 -19.92
CA ASP A 210 -10.72 -3.49 -19.63
C ASP A 210 -12.13 -4.09 -19.50
N LYS A 211 -12.25 -5.41 -19.66
CA LYS A 211 -13.54 -6.13 -19.66
C LYS A 211 -13.84 -6.80 -18.32
N VAL A 212 -13.51 -6.10 -17.25
CA VAL A 212 -13.79 -6.47 -15.86
C VAL A 212 -14.61 -5.38 -15.18
N ASP A 213 -15.20 -5.65 -14.03
CA ASP A 213 -16.10 -4.72 -13.33
C ASP A 213 -15.37 -3.53 -12.66
N GLY A 214 -14.05 -3.54 -12.62
CA GLY A 214 -13.23 -2.45 -12.09
C GLY A 214 -11.74 -2.72 -12.21
N GLN A 215 -10.93 -1.68 -11.97
CA GLN A 215 -9.48 -1.71 -12.14
C GLN A 215 -8.77 -1.46 -10.82
N LEU A 216 -7.81 -2.32 -10.50
CA LEU A 216 -6.85 -2.14 -9.42
C LEU A 216 -5.46 -1.84 -10.00
N VAL A 217 -4.80 -0.82 -9.48
CA VAL A 217 -3.36 -0.56 -9.74
C VAL A 217 -2.70 -0.14 -8.43
N ILE A 218 -1.47 -0.59 -8.23
CA ILE A 218 -0.67 -0.26 -7.04
C ILE A 218 -0.42 1.26 -6.98
N PHE A 219 -0.63 1.87 -5.82
CA PHE A 219 -0.46 3.31 -5.60
C PHE A 219 0.95 3.79 -6.01
N HIS A 220 1.99 3.07 -5.60
CA HIS A 220 3.38 3.41 -5.93
C HIS A 220 3.64 3.39 -7.43
N ASP A 221 3.01 2.47 -8.15
CA ASP A 221 3.09 2.42 -9.61
C ASP A 221 2.39 3.61 -10.27
N LEU A 222 1.17 3.95 -9.81
CA LEU A 222 0.41 5.10 -10.30
C LEU A 222 1.15 6.42 -10.11
N MET A 223 1.80 6.56 -8.96
CA MET A 223 2.46 7.81 -8.52
C MET A 223 3.94 7.88 -8.92
N GLY A 224 4.51 6.85 -9.55
CA GLY A 224 5.92 6.83 -9.92
C GLY A 224 6.87 6.84 -8.72
N LEU A 225 6.51 6.12 -7.64
CA LEU A 225 7.32 5.94 -6.44
C LEU A 225 8.11 4.63 -6.45
N PHE A 226 7.76 3.68 -7.32
CA PHE A 226 8.45 2.41 -7.47
C PHE A 226 9.28 2.43 -8.77
N TRP A 227 10.58 2.19 -8.67
CA TRP A 227 11.54 2.37 -9.76
C TRP A 227 12.20 1.09 -10.27
N GLU A 228 12.12 -0.01 -9.52
CA GLU A 228 12.78 -1.28 -9.83
C GLU A 228 12.32 -1.87 -11.16
N PHE A 229 11.03 -1.78 -11.46
CA PHE A 229 10.46 -2.13 -12.76
C PHE A 229 9.12 -1.44 -13.01
N LYS A 230 8.69 -1.43 -14.27
CA LYS A 230 7.37 -0.96 -14.67
C LYS A 230 6.65 -2.05 -15.45
N SER A 231 5.55 -2.56 -14.89
CA SER A 231 4.69 -3.52 -15.57
C SER A 231 4.05 -2.92 -16.82
N LYS A 232 3.86 -3.73 -17.86
CA LYS A 232 3.27 -3.28 -19.15
C LYS A 232 1.88 -2.63 -18.97
N PHE A 233 1.09 -3.11 -18.02
CA PHE A 233 -0.27 -2.62 -17.77
C PHE A 233 -0.32 -1.35 -16.93
N VAL A 234 0.80 -0.89 -16.38
CA VAL A 234 0.86 0.30 -15.52
C VAL A 234 0.95 1.57 -16.38
N LYS A 235 0.00 2.47 -16.17
CA LYS A 235 0.09 3.86 -16.57
C LYS A 235 0.45 4.70 -15.35
N ARG A 236 1.59 5.40 -15.40
CA ARG A 236 1.94 6.40 -14.39
C ARG A 236 1.17 7.69 -14.67
N TYR A 237 0.64 8.29 -13.63
CA TYR A 237 -0.08 9.57 -13.68
C TYR A 237 0.73 10.71 -13.09
N CYS A 238 1.80 10.38 -12.36
CA CYS A 238 2.71 11.32 -11.74
C CYS A 238 4.11 10.70 -11.65
N GLU A 239 5.14 11.53 -11.56
CA GLU A 239 6.52 11.15 -11.22
C GLU A 239 6.86 11.71 -9.82
N ALA A 240 6.05 11.35 -8.82
CA ALA A 240 6.13 11.91 -7.47
C ALA A 240 7.50 11.68 -6.83
N GLY A 241 8.15 10.54 -7.10
CA GLY A 241 9.48 10.26 -6.59
C GLY A 241 10.52 11.29 -7.05
N GLN A 242 10.50 11.70 -8.31
CA GLN A 242 11.41 12.74 -8.83
C GLN A 242 11.09 14.12 -8.24
N ILE A 243 9.81 14.44 -8.07
CA ILE A 243 9.36 15.69 -7.45
C ILE A 243 9.83 15.75 -6.01
N MET A 244 9.63 14.69 -5.23
CA MET A 244 10.06 14.59 -3.84
C MET A 244 11.59 14.66 -3.70
N GLN A 245 12.32 13.97 -4.57
CA GLN A 245 13.79 14.02 -4.59
C GLN A 245 14.30 15.44 -4.88
N SER A 246 13.67 16.16 -5.84
CA SER A 246 14.05 17.53 -6.18
C SER A 246 13.78 18.48 -5.02
N ALA A 247 12.64 18.35 -4.34
CA ALA A 247 12.30 19.15 -3.17
C ALA A 247 13.25 18.92 -2.01
N LEU A 248 13.61 17.65 -1.74
CA LEU A 248 14.60 17.31 -0.70
C LEU A 248 16.00 17.84 -1.05
N LYS A 249 16.37 17.82 -2.34
CA LYS A 249 17.64 18.40 -2.79
C LYS A 249 17.67 19.92 -2.54
N GLN A 250 16.59 20.61 -2.90
CA GLN A 250 16.45 22.06 -2.64
C GLN A 250 16.60 22.35 -1.16
N TYR A 251 15.86 21.66 -0.29
CA TYR A 251 16.00 21.80 1.16
C TYR A 251 17.44 21.58 1.64
N ALA A 252 18.11 20.54 1.16
CA ALA A 252 19.48 20.26 1.53
C ALA A 252 20.47 21.36 1.09
N ASP A 253 20.25 21.93 -0.08
CA ASP A 253 21.07 23.03 -0.61
C ASP A 253 20.83 24.33 0.18
N GLU A 254 19.58 24.67 0.50
CA GLU A 254 19.23 25.82 1.33
C GLU A 254 19.82 25.74 2.74
N VAL A 255 19.77 24.57 3.37
CA VAL A 255 20.42 24.36 4.69
C VAL A 255 21.93 24.55 4.60
N ARG A 256 22.59 23.97 3.60
CA ARG A 256 24.06 24.08 3.42
C ARG A 256 24.51 25.51 3.13
N ASN A 257 23.65 26.28 2.45
CA ASN A 257 23.92 27.66 2.08
C ASN A 257 23.46 28.67 3.15
N GLY A 258 22.92 28.23 4.28
CA GLY A 258 22.41 29.09 5.35
C GLY A 258 21.14 29.87 4.96
N GLN A 259 20.40 29.41 3.94
CA GLN A 259 19.15 30.03 3.49
C GLN A 259 17.93 29.48 4.25
N PHE A 260 18.05 28.28 4.83
CA PHE A 260 17.07 27.67 5.73
C PHE A 260 17.74 27.34 7.07
N PRO A 261 17.08 27.63 8.22
CA PRO A 261 15.79 28.30 8.35
C PRO A 261 15.89 29.81 8.01
N ALA A 262 14.86 30.37 7.37
CA ALA A 262 14.71 31.80 7.18
C ALA A 262 14.05 32.48 8.40
N GLU A 263 13.95 33.81 8.42
CA GLU A 263 13.46 34.57 9.58
C GLU A 263 12.05 34.14 10.01
N GLU A 264 11.17 33.84 9.06
CA GLU A 264 9.80 33.34 9.33
C GLU A 264 9.76 31.93 9.95
N ASN A 265 10.87 31.21 9.93
CA ASN A 265 11.02 29.88 10.52
C ASN A 265 11.61 29.90 11.93
N PHE A 266 11.94 31.08 12.47
CA PHE A 266 12.49 31.22 13.81
C PHE A 266 11.41 31.41 14.87
N TYR A 267 11.72 30.93 16.07
CA TYR A 267 11.02 31.35 17.27
C TYR A 267 11.82 32.47 17.95
N ALA A 268 11.23 33.64 18.07
CA ALA A 268 11.86 34.76 18.75
C ALA A 268 11.64 34.68 20.27
N ILE A 269 12.68 34.97 21.04
CA ILE A 269 12.55 35.25 22.47
C ILE A 269 11.99 36.68 22.65
N LYS A 270 11.16 36.92 23.66
CA LYS A 270 10.67 38.23 23.99
C LYS A 270 11.84 39.17 24.34
N GLU A 271 11.79 40.42 23.95
CA GLU A 271 12.87 41.41 24.08
C GLU A 271 13.37 41.54 25.54
N GLU A 272 12.42 41.59 26.49
CA GLU A 272 12.73 41.65 27.93
C GLU A 272 13.52 40.40 28.42
N GLU A 273 13.23 39.23 27.89
CA GLU A 273 13.95 38.00 28.24
C GLU A 273 15.27 37.89 27.50
N LEU A 274 15.34 38.44 26.27
CA LEU A 274 16.57 38.54 25.53
C LEU A 274 17.57 39.46 26.23
N GLU A 275 17.13 40.62 26.76
CA GLU A 275 17.97 41.52 27.55
C GLU A 275 18.53 40.83 28.82
N LYS A 276 17.70 40.09 29.55
CA LYS A 276 18.14 39.29 30.71
C LYS A 276 19.16 38.23 30.30
N LEU A 277 18.94 37.55 29.19
CA LEU A 277 19.86 36.55 28.64
C LEU A 277 21.20 37.16 28.24
N LEU A 278 21.17 38.33 27.60
CA LEU A 278 22.35 39.05 27.15
C LEU A 278 23.11 39.76 28.29
N GLY A 279 22.35 40.25 29.31
CA GLY A 279 22.93 40.98 30.46
C GLY A 279 23.47 40.07 31.55
N GLY A 280 23.06 38.82 31.62
CA GLY A 280 23.36 37.91 32.73
C GLY A 280 24.46 36.89 32.50
N GLY A 281 25.07 36.80 31.34
CA GLY A 281 26.05 35.72 31.12
C GLY A 281 27.03 35.91 29.98
N ASN A 282 28.22 35.38 30.18
CA ASN A 282 29.36 35.33 29.24
C ASN A 282 29.17 34.33 28.09
N TRP A 283 27.91 33.89 27.77
CA TRP A 283 27.67 32.82 26.79
C TRP A 283 28.17 33.13 25.37
N LYS A 284 28.41 34.42 25.03
CA LYS A 284 29.06 34.84 23.77
C LYS A 284 30.56 34.81 23.81
N GLN A 285 31.18 34.58 24.98
CA GLN A 285 32.65 34.67 25.14
C GLN A 285 33.33 33.29 25.01
N GLU A 286 32.59 32.21 25.15
CA GLU A 286 33.16 30.86 24.89
C GLU A 286 32.88 30.46 23.43
N LYS A 287 33.85 30.70 22.54
CA LYS A 287 33.86 30.06 21.23
C LYS A 287 34.15 28.58 21.41
N VAL A 288 33.11 27.75 21.27
CA VAL A 288 33.31 26.31 21.08
C VAL A 288 33.87 26.13 19.68
N ILE A 289 35.18 25.87 19.59
CA ILE A 289 35.82 25.57 18.30
C ILE A 289 35.67 24.05 18.10
N TYR A 290 34.82 23.65 17.18
CA TYR A 290 34.82 22.28 16.68
C TYR A 290 35.98 22.19 15.68
N GLU A 291 37.04 21.47 16.01
CA GLU A 291 38.06 21.12 15.02
C GLU A 291 37.43 20.12 14.02
N THR A 292 37.09 20.61 12.84
CA THR A 292 36.56 19.83 11.73
C THR A 292 37.66 19.39 10.76
N ASP A 293 38.80 18.94 11.26
CA ASP A 293 39.91 18.58 10.38
C ASP A 293 40.08 17.07 10.16
N GLN A 294 39.04 16.30 10.46
CA GLN A 294 39.02 14.90 10.03
C GLN A 294 37.62 14.60 9.49
N GLY A 295 37.56 14.37 8.19
CA GLY A 295 36.34 13.90 7.54
C GLY A 295 35.70 12.72 8.30
N PHE A 296 34.40 12.66 8.34
CA PHE A 296 33.66 11.59 9.01
C PHE A 296 34.28 10.23 8.69
N PRO A 297 34.70 9.45 9.68
CA PRO A 297 35.24 8.13 9.42
C PRO A 297 34.12 7.26 8.81
N THR A 298 34.39 6.70 7.66
CA THR A 298 33.50 5.79 6.92
C THR A 298 33.39 4.39 7.54
N ASN A 299 33.81 4.22 8.82
CA ASN A 299 33.69 2.96 9.55
C ASN A 299 33.08 3.17 10.93
N HIS A 300 32.04 2.38 11.18
CA HIS A 300 31.28 2.32 12.43
C HIS A 300 32.15 1.95 13.65
N SER A 301 32.79 2.95 14.25
CA SER A 301 33.21 2.88 15.64
C SER A 301 33.10 4.29 16.23
N ALA A 302 32.00 4.54 16.94
CA ALA A 302 31.79 5.78 17.65
C ALA A 302 32.80 5.88 18.81
N THR A 303 33.81 6.71 18.64
CA THR A 303 34.57 7.30 19.76
C THR A 303 34.00 8.69 20.04
N PRO A 304 33.80 9.08 21.30
CA PRO A 304 33.26 10.41 21.62
C PRO A 304 34.26 11.50 21.21
N ASN A 305 33.76 12.51 20.49
CA ASN A 305 34.53 13.71 20.18
C ASN A 305 34.92 14.41 21.49
N THR A 306 36.22 14.60 21.72
CA THR A 306 36.77 15.40 22.80
C THR A 306 36.57 16.88 22.47
N VAL A 307 35.73 17.55 23.23
CA VAL A 307 35.57 19.00 23.19
C VAL A 307 36.73 19.63 23.95
N THR A 308 37.58 20.32 23.24
CA THR A 308 38.67 21.13 23.88
C THR A 308 38.23 22.60 23.95
N THR A 309 37.99 23.08 25.15
CA THR A 309 37.79 24.51 25.41
C THR A 309 39.17 25.19 25.48
N LYS A 310 39.43 26.13 24.58
CA LYS A 310 40.58 27.07 24.75
C LYS A 310 40.05 28.32 25.45
N LYS A 311 40.70 28.64 26.57
CA LYS A 311 40.51 29.92 27.30
C LYS A 311 41.05 31.09 26.51
#